data_1a416812ab1574397c96dc621f4ef8b4
#
_entry.id   1a416812ab1574397c96dc621f4ef8b4
#
_cell.length_a   1.000
_cell.length_b   1.000
_cell.length_c   1.000
_cell.angle_alpha   90.00
_cell.angle_beta   90.00
_cell.angle_gamma   90.00
#
_symmetry.space_group_name_H-M   'P 1'
#
loop_
_entity.id
_entity.type
_entity.pdbx_description
1 polymer ?
#
loop_
_entity_poly.entity_id
_entity_poly.type
_entity_poly.pdbx_seq_one_letter_code
_entity_poly.pdbx_strand_id
1 'polypeptide(L)'
;MSGNTVTHRTGPAAARPGTTRDASVAPNRAARELGLRRSELDLAVHLGRVRTVPDRAGGGWRVPRDEIDRVRAANGFPEGLRSGVRTVGTTEGAALMHVTKARFTRLARLGLLVPVKFYVNRYRAVVWLYLAEELRRFAADERNAALLTGRTAEVLRAQLGEGLDLRPRNWRGRHLGFLLRQAADDPWDRAAAVASLLDAAEVSEVVTDPHERSRLRRFRPVAAAHGSPDSPAAQLAEEIVTAADQDEIDWLRSDLAGAVEAARRQCPAPRPALHAVPVQSGCEAERPGRLSGLFGRLWGRDS
;
A
#
# COMPACT_ATOMS: atom_id res chain seq x y z
N MET A 1 67.93 -40.15 6.05
CA MET A 1 67.44 -38.89 6.65
C MET A 1 66.29 -38.38 5.79
N SER A 2 65.06 -38.69 6.20
CA SER A 2 63.85 -38.37 5.42
C SER A 2 63.27 -37.07 5.91
N GLY A 3 63.21 -36.07 5.03
CA GLY A 3 62.57 -34.80 5.30
C GLY A 3 61.08 -34.86 4.88
N ASN A 4 60.21 -34.69 5.85
CA ASN A 4 58.77 -34.71 5.66
C ASN A 4 58.28 -33.27 5.37
N THR A 5 57.93 -32.97 4.11
CA THR A 5 57.37 -31.64 3.71
C THR A 5 55.86 -31.66 3.91
N VAL A 6 55.35 -30.93 4.90
CA VAL A 6 53.92 -30.71 5.14
C VAL A 6 53.41 -29.63 4.22
N THR A 7 52.61 -29.99 3.22
CA THR A 7 51.92 -29.08 2.32
C THR A 7 50.65 -28.59 3.00
N HIS A 8 50.58 -27.32 3.39
CA HIS A 8 49.37 -26.66 3.82
C HIS A 8 48.46 -26.46 2.60
N ARG A 9 47.36 -27.20 2.54
CA ARG A 9 46.25 -26.95 1.63
C ARG A 9 45.46 -25.74 2.14
N THR A 10 45.61 -24.64 1.45
CA THR A 10 44.73 -23.47 1.62
C THR A 10 43.35 -23.82 1.02
N GLY A 11 42.35 -24.04 1.84
CA GLY A 11 40.97 -24.24 1.41
C GLY A 11 40.41 -22.91 0.82
N PRO A 12 39.48 -22.98 -0.14
CA PRO A 12 38.87 -21.77 -0.70
C PRO A 12 38.10 -21.01 0.39
N ALA A 13 38.41 -19.73 0.52
CA ALA A 13 37.76 -18.81 1.42
C ALA A 13 36.23 -18.80 1.07
N ALA A 14 35.40 -19.22 2.01
CA ALA A 14 33.96 -19.10 1.90
C ALA A 14 33.60 -17.63 1.66
N ALA A 15 33.01 -17.34 0.51
CA ALA A 15 32.45 -16.05 0.18
C ALA A 15 31.45 -15.66 1.29
N ARG A 16 31.75 -14.58 2.01
CA ARG A 16 30.81 -13.99 2.97
C ARG A 16 29.54 -13.62 2.22
N PRO A 17 28.34 -14.01 2.69
CA PRO A 17 27.10 -13.57 2.08
C PRO A 17 27.06 -12.05 2.17
N GLY A 18 27.14 -11.38 1.02
CA GLY A 18 27.00 -9.94 0.89
C GLY A 18 25.73 -9.52 1.60
N THR A 19 25.81 -8.48 2.43
CA THR A 19 24.69 -7.98 3.19
C THR A 19 23.54 -7.67 2.23
N THR A 20 22.34 -8.08 2.56
CA THR A 20 21.11 -7.87 1.75
C THR A 20 20.86 -6.40 1.34
N ARG A 21 21.61 -5.46 1.91
CA ARG A 21 21.63 -4.04 1.51
C ARG A 21 22.30 -3.77 0.17
N ASP A 22 23.34 -4.53 -0.21
CA ASP A 22 24.02 -4.37 -1.50
C ASP A 22 23.22 -4.98 -2.66
N ALA A 23 22.32 -5.92 -2.36
CA ALA A 23 21.46 -6.57 -3.35
C ALA A 23 20.22 -5.76 -3.73
N SER A 24 19.88 -4.65 -3.03
CA SER A 24 18.70 -3.83 -3.29
C SER A 24 18.95 -2.34 -3.04
N VAL A 25 18.23 -1.48 -3.76
CA VAL A 25 18.39 -0.01 -3.69
C VAL A 25 17.13 0.68 -3.17
N ALA A 26 17.35 1.82 -2.50
CA ALA A 26 16.27 2.69 -2.05
C ALA A 26 15.48 3.26 -3.23
N PRO A 27 14.17 3.53 -3.07
CA PRO A 27 13.30 3.96 -4.15
C PRO A 27 13.77 5.20 -4.91
N ASN A 28 14.28 6.21 -4.22
CA ASN A 28 14.79 7.43 -4.86
C ASN A 28 16.02 7.17 -5.75
N ARG A 29 16.87 6.24 -5.36
CA ARG A 29 18.01 5.82 -6.16
C ARG A 29 17.58 4.99 -7.35
N ALA A 30 16.65 4.03 -7.14
CA ALA A 30 16.08 3.23 -8.22
C ALA A 30 15.38 4.11 -9.27
N ALA A 31 14.61 5.13 -8.86
CA ALA A 31 13.98 6.08 -9.77
C ALA A 31 15.01 6.77 -10.67
N ARG A 32 16.09 7.30 -10.10
CA ARG A 32 17.18 7.94 -10.85
C ARG A 32 17.86 6.96 -11.82
N GLU A 33 18.14 5.74 -11.36
CA GLU A 33 18.80 4.72 -12.17
C GLU A 33 17.93 4.22 -13.34
N LEU A 34 16.59 4.27 -13.19
CA LEU A 34 15.62 3.92 -14.22
C LEU A 34 15.17 5.14 -15.06
N GLY A 35 15.70 6.33 -14.80
CA GLY A 35 15.36 7.55 -15.52
C GLY A 35 13.92 8.02 -15.31
N LEU A 36 13.33 7.71 -14.14
CA LEU A 36 11.97 8.05 -13.73
C LEU A 36 11.96 9.10 -12.61
N ARG A 37 10.86 9.86 -12.51
CA ARG A 37 10.52 10.59 -11.29
C ARG A 37 10.08 9.60 -10.21
N ARG A 38 10.15 10.00 -8.94
CA ARG A 38 9.70 9.12 -7.84
C ARG A 38 8.26 8.64 -8.02
N SER A 39 7.35 9.56 -8.35
CA SER A 39 5.93 9.22 -8.56
C SER A 39 5.66 8.32 -9.77
N GLU A 40 6.55 8.36 -10.78
CA GLU A 40 6.49 7.46 -11.93
C GLU A 40 7.01 6.06 -11.56
N LEU A 41 8.05 5.98 -10.72
CA LEU A 41 8.50 4.70 -10.18
C LEU A 41 7.44 4.06 -9.28
N ASP A 42 6.80 4.83 -8.40
CA ASP A 42 5.71 4.33 -7.56
C ASP A 42 4.59 3.75 -8.44
N LEU A 43 4.25 4.43 -9.53
CA LEU A 43 3.26 3.95 -10.49
C LEU A 43 3.76 2.69 -11.24
N ALA A 44 5.05 2.64 -11.63
CA ALA A 44 5.63 1.46 -12.25
C ALA A 44 5.56 0.22 -11.36
N VAL A 45 5.79 0.40 -10.06
CA VAL A 45 5.62 -0.65 -9.04
C VAL A 45 4.16 -1.07 -8.92
N HIS A 46 3.23 -0.12 -8.79
CA HIS A 46 1.80 -0.40 -8.73
C HIS A 46 1.30 -1.18 -9.97
N LEU A 47 1.80 -0.84 -11.14
CA LEU A 47 1.47 -1.53 -12.39
C LEU A 47 2.18 -2.88 -12.56
N GLY A 48 3.05 -3.28 -11.62
CA GLY A 48 3.83 -4.52 -11.70
C GLY A 48 4.94 -4.50 -12.75
N ARG A 49 5.30 -3.31 -13.26
CA ARG A 49 6.41 -3.14 -14.23
C ARG A 49 7.78 -3.22 -13.57
N VAL A 50 7.85 -2.87 -12.29
CA VAL A 50 9.05 -2.95 -11.43
C VAL A 50 8.68 -3.72 -10.16
N ARG A 51 9.36 -4.82 -9.92
CA ARG A 51 9.18 -5.64 -8.70
C ARG A 51 9.94 -5.03 -7.54
N THR A 52 9.43 -5.24 -6.34
CA THR A 52 10.01 -4.73 -5.10
C THR A 52 10.12 -5.81 -4.06
N VAL A 53 10.94 -5.57 -3.05
CA VAL A 53 11.07 -6.40 -1.85
C VAL A 53 10.83 -5.52 -0.62
N PRO A 54 10.29 -6.08 0.48
CA PRO A 54 10.10 -5.33 1.72
C PRO A 54 11.43 -4.80 2.28
N ASP A 55 11.45 -3.57 2.79
CA ASP A 55 12.59 -3.04 3.54
C ASP A 55 12.48 -3.45 5.01
N ARG A 56 13.24 -4.46 5.41
CA ARG A 56 13.25 -5.00 6.78
C ARG A 56 13.77 -4.01 7.82
N ALA A 57 14.45 -2.94 7.41
CA ALA A 57 15.14 -2.03 8.33
C ALA A 57 14.37 -0.72 8.62
N GLY A 58 13.42 -0.31 7.77
CA GLY A 58 12.80 1.01 7.89
C GLY A 58 11.33 1.08 7.53
N GLY A 59 10.68 -0.03 7.24
CA GLY A 59 9.32 -0.04 6.68
C GLY A 59 9.30 0.49 5.23
N GLY A 60 8.43 -0.04 4.40
CA GLY A 60 8.37 0.30 2.99
C GLY A 60 9.02 -0.76 2.11
N TRP A 61 9.54 -0.36 0.94
CA TRP A 61 10.02 -1.28 -0.07
C TRP A 61 11.34 -0.80 -0.71
N ARG A 62 12.08 -1.75 -1.30
CA ARG A 62 13.32 -1.54 -2.05
C ARG A 62 13.23 -2.23 -3.41
N VAL A 63 14.04 -1.80 -4.36
CA VAL A 63 14.14 -2.43 -5.69
C VAL A 63 15.40 -3.31 -5.72
N PRO A 64 15.28 -4.61 -6.00
CA PRO A 64 16.43 -5.49 -6.21
C PRO A 64 17.32 -5.00 -7.36
N ARG A 65 18.62 -5.25 -7.29
CA ARG A 65 19.56 -4.87 -8.36
C ARG A 65 19.30 -5.59 -9.66
N ASP A 66 19.07 -6.89 -9.57
CA ASP A 66 18.70 -7.73 -10.71
C ASP A 66 17.45 -7.25 -11.42
N GLU A 67 16.49 -6.69 -10.67
CA GLU A 67 15.28 -6.12 -11.24
C GLU A 67 15.58 -4.81 -12.02
N ILE A 68 16.47 -3.95 -11.49
CA ILE A 68 16.92 -2.76 -12.22
C ILE A 68 17.61 -3.17 -13.53
N ASP A 69 18.48 -4.16 -13.47
CA ASP A 69 19.22 -4.67 -14.63
C ASP A 69 18.25 -5.30 -15.65
N ARG A 70 17.27 -6.08 -15.19
CA ARG A 70 16.20 -6.63 -16.02
C ARG A 70 15.42 -5.53 -16.76
N VAL A 71 15.02 -4.48 -16.04
CA VAL A 71 14.24 -3.38 -16.62
C VAL A 71 15.06 -2.59 -17.63
N ARG A 72 16.37 -2.38 -17.36
CA ARG A 72 17.29 -1.69 -18.27
C ARG A 72 17.57 -2.49 -19.54
N ALA A 73 17.59 -3.81 -19.43
CA ALA A 73 17.79 -4.69 -20.57
C ALA A 73 16.54 -4.85 -21.44
N ALA A 74 15.38 -4.34 -21.02
CA ALA A 74 14.16 -4.42 -21.79
C ALA A 74 14.23 -3.56 -23.06
N ASN A 75 13.71 -4.09 -24.17
CA ASN A 75 13.65 -3.35 -25.43
C ASN A 75 12.91 -2.02 -25.27
N GLY A 76 13.50 -0.95 -25.82
CA GLY A 76 12.93 0.40 -25.75
C GLY A 76 13.15 1.13 -24.43
N PHE A 77 14.01 0.63 -23.54
CA PHE A 77 14.41 1.38 -22.35
C PHE A 77 15.24 2.62 -22.75
N PRO A 78 15.04 3.78 -22.08
CA PRO A 78 14.10 4.08 -21.00
C PRO A 78 12.70 4.52 -21.48
N GLU A 79 12.51 4.84 -22.75
CA GLU A 79 11.28 5.44 -23.30
C GLU A 79 10.07 4.50 -23.20
N GLY A 80 10.26 3.21 -23.38
CA GLY A 80 9.21 2.19 -23.21
C GLY A 80 8.67 2.17 -21.77
N LEU A 81 9.55 2.27 -20.77
CA LEU A 81 9.15 2.35 -19.39
C LEU A 81 8.42 3.66 -19.09
N ARG A 82 8.95 4.81 -19.54
CA ARG A 82 8.34 6.12 -19.36
C ARG A 82 6.95 6.21 -20.00
N SER A 83 6.81 5.74 -21.23
CA SER A 83 5.53 5.73 -21.93
C SER A 83 4.50 4.87 -21.21
N GLY A 84 4.92 3.74 -20.65
CA GLY A 84 4.07 2.81 -19.91
C GLY A 84 3.56 3.34 -18.56
N VAL A 85 4.19 4.36 -17.99
CA VAL A 85 3.76 5.03 -16.75
C VAL A 85 3.26 6.45 -16.97
N ARG A 86 3.17 6.89 -18.22
CA ARG A 86 2.70 8.23 -18.56
C ARG A 86 1.23 8.38 -18.21
N THR A 87 0.94 9.33 -17.33
CA THR A 87 -0.42 9.69 -16.94
C THR A 87 -0.85 11.01 -17.56
N VAL A 88 -2.11 11.11 -17.93
CA VAL A 88 -2.73 12.28 -18.55
C VAL A 88 -4.06 12.61 -17.88
N GLY A 89 -4.40 13.90 -17.81
CA GLY A 89 -5.71 14.37 -17.36
C GLY A 89 -6.72 14.40 -18.50
N THR A 90 -7.92 14.92 -18.21
CA THR A 90 -9.05 14.98 -19.17
C THR A 90 -8.71 15.67 -20.48
N THR A 91 -8.01 16.81 -20.45
CA THR A 91 -7.71 17.60 -21.67
C THR A 91 -6.79 16.84 -22.62
N GLU A 92 -5.68 16.35 -22.11
CA GLU A 92 -4.71 15.58 -22.91
C GLU A 92 -5.26 14.21 -23.29
N GLY A 93 -5.99 13.54 -22.39
CA GLY A 93 -6.64 12.26 -22.65
C GLY A 93 -7.68 12.36 -23.77
N ALA A 94 -8.50 13.41 -23.79
CA ALA A 94 -9.44 13.66 -24.87
C ALA A 94 -8.74 13.89 -26.21
N ALA A 95 -7.63 14.64 -26.22
CA ALA A 95 -6.82 14.85 -27.41
C ALA A 95 -6.21 13.54 -27.94
N LEU A 96 -5.67 12.68 -27.03
CA LEU A 96 -5.11 11.37 -27.41
C LEU A 96 -6.14 10.41 -28.04
N MET A 97 -7.42 10.56 -27.63
CA MET A 97 -8.52 9.73 -28.14
C MET A 97 -9.28 10.40 -29.29
N HIS A 98 -8.88 11.60 -29.73
CA HIS A 98 -9.54 12.39 -30.77
C HIS A 98 -11.03 12.64 -30.46
N VAL A 99 -11.39 12.88 -29.19
CA VAL A 99 -12.75 13.19 -28.74
C VAL A 99 -12.82 14.54 -28.03
N THR A 100 -14.03 15.06 -27.85
CA THR A 100 -14.24 16.27 -27.02
C THR A 100 -14.04 15.95 -25.54
N LYS A 101 -13.64 16.95 -24.72
CA LYS A 101 -13.54 16.81 -23.26
C LYS A 101 -14.84 16.32 -22.63
N ALA A 102 -15.99 16.82 -23.13
CA ALA A 102 -17.31 16.40 -22.65
C ALA A 102 -17.55 14.91 -22.92
N ARG A 103 -17.16 14.40 -24.09
CA ARG A 103 -17.26 12.96 -24.39
C ARG A 103 -16.32 12.15 -23.52
N PHE A 104 -15.08 12.55 -23.41
CA PHE A 104 -14.11 11.90 -22.52
C PHE A 104 -14.65 11.76 -21.08
N THR A 105 -15.18 12.86 -20.54
CA THR A 105 -15.75 12.86 -19.17
C THR A 105 -16.95 11.91 -19.06
N ARG A 106 -17.83 11.86 -20.06
CA ARG A 106 -18.93 10.89 -20.10
C ARG A 106 -18.45 9.46 -20.08
N LEU A 107 -17.50 9.11 -20.95
CA LEU A 107 -16.93 7.75 -21.01
C LEU A 107 -16.27 7.37 -19.67
N ALA A 108 -15.57 8.31 -19.04
CA ALA A 108 -14.95 8.09 -17.74
C ALA A 108 -16.01 7.90 -16.62
N ARG A 109 -17.04 8.73 -16.58
CA ARG A 109 -18.13 8.61 -15.58
C ARG A 109 -18.94 7.31 -15.76
N LEU A 110 -19.10 6.83 -16.98
CA LEU A 110 -19.70 5.54 -17.29
C LEU A 110 -18.78 4.35 -16.96
N GLY A 111 -17.57 4.58 -16.46
CA GLY A 111 -16.64 3.53 -16.06
C GLY A 111 -15.85 2.89 -17.22
N LEU A 112 -16.02 3.37 -18.44
CA LEU A 112 -15.33 2.84 -19.63
C LEU A 112 -13.84 3.23 -19.69
N LEU A 113 -13.48 4.35 -19.06
CA LEU A 113 -12.10 4.80 -18.87
C LEU A 113 -11.77 4.75 -17.38
N VAL A 114 -10.85 3.86 -16.99
CA VAL A 114 -10.52 3.62 -15.59
C VAL A 114 -9.35 4.51 -15.17
N PRO A 115 -9.53 5.41 -14.16
CA PRO A 115 -8.44 6.23 -13.68
C PRO A 115 -7.40 5.39 -12.94
N VAL A 116 -6.12 5.81 -13.02
CA VAL A 116 -5.01 5.14 -12.33
C VAL A 116 -4.59 5.89 -11.06
N LYS A 117 -4.88 7.19 -11.03
CA LYS A 117 -4.53 8.08 -9.92
C LYS A 117 -5.49 9.27 -9.89
N PHE A 118 -5.62 9.89 -8.74
CA PHE A 118 -6.25 11.20 -8.61
C PHE A 118 -5.42 12.12 -7.70
N TYR A 119 -5.71 13.40 -7.73
CA TYR A 119 -5.29 14.37 -6.74
C TYR A 119 -6.35 15.46 -6.59
N VAL A 120 -6.36 16.11 -5.43
CA VAL A 120 -7.21 17.28 -5.19
C VAL A 120 -6.39 18.52 -5.48
N ASN A 121 -6.87 19.36 -6.40
CA ASN A 121 -6.18 20.59 -6.77
C ASN A 121 -6.44 21.73 -5.75
N ARG A 122 -5.77 22.88 -5.93
CA ARG A 122 -5.91 24.06 -5.06
C ARG A 122 -7.35 24.63 -4.99
N TYR A 123 -8.20 24.29 -5.98
CA TYR A 123 -9.60 24.69 -6.03
C TYR A 123 -10.54 23.63 -5.42
N ARG A 124 -10.00 22.65 -4.70
CA ARG A 124 -10.75 21.53 -4.11
C ARG A 124 -11.50 20.69 -5.15
N ALA A 125 -11.01 20.67 -6.38
CA ALA A 125 -11.56 19.80 -7.42
C ALA A 125 -10.70 18.56 -7.58
N VAL A 126 -11.37 17.41 -7.72
CA VAL A 126 -10.72 16.12 -7.98
C VAL A 126 -10.26 16.06 -9.43
N VAL A 127 -8.97 15.86 -9.62
CA VAL A 127 -8.35 15.67 -10.93
C VAL A 127 -8.01 14.20 -11.10
N TRP A 128 -8.69 13.56 -12.04
CA TRP A 128 -8.45 12.16 -12.40
C TRP A 128 -7.35 12.04 -13.46
N LEU A 129 -6.46 11.08 -13.27
CA LEU A 129 -5.37 10.79 -14.18
C LEU A 129 -5.54 9.36 -14.74
N TYR A 130 -5.27 9.22 -16.04
CA TYR A 130 -5.42 7.99 -16.79
C TYR A 130 -4.10 7.60 -17.44
N LEU A 131 -3.84 6.32 -17.68
CA LEU A 131 -2.67 5.88 -18.44
C LEU A 131 -2.84 6.22 -19.92
N ALA A 132 -1.90 6.98 -20.46
CA ALA A 132 -1.92 7.39 -21.88
C ALA A 132 -1.95 6.18 -22.81
N GLU A 133 -1.27 5.11 -22.47
CA GLU A 133 -1.23 3.86 -23.22
C GLU A 133 -2.60 3.16 -23.27
N GLU A 134 -3.32 3.11 -22.15
CA GLU A 134 -4.66 2.52 -22.09
C GLU A 134 -5.67 3.32 -22.91
N LEU A 135 -5.59 4.66 -22.86
CA LEU A 135 -6.45 5.53 -23.66
C LEU A 135 -6.23 5.34 -25.16
N ARG A 136 -4.96 5.21 -25.61
CA ARG A 136 -4.64 4.92 -27.01
C ARG A 136 -5.16 3.55 -27.45
N ARG A 137 -4.99 2.52 -26.61
CA ARG A 137 -5.54 1.18 -26.90
C ARG A 137 -7.04 1.21 -26.99
N PHE A 138 -7.72 1.89 -26.07
CA PHE A 138 -9.17 2.05 -26.11
C PHE A 138 -9.63 2.73 -27.39
N ALA A 139 -8.93 3.79 -27.82
CA ALA A 139 -9.26 4.52 -29.05
C ALA A 139 -8.95 3.73 -30.33
N ALA A 140 -7.95 2.87 -30.30
CA ALA A 140 -7.57 2.04 -31.44
C ALA A 140 -8.43 0.76 -31.60
N ASP A 141 -9.20 0.38 -30.57
CA ASP A 141 -10.06 -0.79 -30.63
C ASP A 141 -11.35 -0.47 -31.40
N GLU A 142 -11.54 -1.11 -32.55
CA GLU A 142 -12.70 -0.91 -33.44
C GLU A 142 -14.03 -1.14 -32.73
N ARG A 143 -14.09 -2.03 -31.73
CA ARG A 143 -15.29 -2.27 -30.90
C ARG A 143 -15.75 -1.02 -30.16
N ASN A 144 -14.85 -0.08 -29.90
CA ASN A 144 -15.14 1.18 -29.23
C ASN A 144 -15.50 2.32 -30.19
N ALA A 145 -15.45 2.13 -31.50
CA ALA A 145 -15.69 3.20 -32.49
C ALA A 145 -17.05 3.90 -32.28
N ALA A 146 -18.11 3.14 -32.01
CA ALA A 146 -19.44 3.69 -31.73
C ALA A 146 -19.47 4.52 -30.44
N LEU A 147 -18.65 4.21 -29.43
CA LEU A 147 -18.54 4.97 -28.18
C LEU A 147 -17.80 6.30 -28.38
N LEU A 148 -16.86 6.33 -29.33
CA LEU A 148 -16.03 7.51 -29.65
C LEU A 148 -16.77 8.53 -30.51
N THR A 149 -17.58 8.07 -31.49
CA THR A 149 -18.25 8.94 -32.48
C THR A 149 -19.78 8.98 -32.35
N GLY A 150 -20.38 7.85 -31.97
CA GLY A 150 -21.83 7.67 -31.91
C GLY A 150 -22.53 8.50 -30.83
N ARG A 151 -23.87 8.55 -30.89
CA ARG A 151 -24.71 9.15 -29.86
C ARG A 151 -24.72 8.23 -28.63
N THR A 152 -24.50 8.79 -27.43
CA THR A 152 -24.68 8.03 -26.18
C THR A 152 -26.10 7.52 -26.06
N ALA A 153 -26.30 6.25 -25.76
CA ALA A 153 -27.62 5.64 -25.56
C ALA A 153 -28.46 6.40 -24.53
N GLU A 154 -29.77 6.45 -24.72
CA GLU A 154 -30.71 7.21 -23.88
C GLU A 154 -30.59 6.82 -22.40
N VAL A 155 -30.59 5.51 -22.11
CA VAL A 155 -30.49 4.99 -20.75
C VAL A 155 -29.21 5.48 -20.07
N LEU A 156 -28.07 5.45 -20.75
CA LEU A 156 -26.79 5.93 -20.20
C LEU A 156 -26.78 7.46 -20.01
N ARG A 157 -27.50 8.22 -20.83
CA ARG A 157 -27.65 9.67 -20.67
C ARG A 157 -28.51 10.00 -19.44
N ALA A 158 -29.59 9.23 -19.22
CA ALA A 158 -30.43 9.37 -18.04
C ALA A 158 -29.62 9.12 -16.76
N GLN A 159 -28.91 8.00 -16.68
CA GLN A 159 -28.05 7.67 -15.54
C GLN A 159 -26.98 8.76 -15.25
N LEU A 160 -26.35 9.30 -16.29
CA LEU A 160 -25.41 10.42 -16.15
C LEU A 160 -26.11 11.70 -15.64
N GLY A 161 -27.36 11.93 -16.04
CA GLY A 161 -28.20 13.04 -15.56
C GLY A 161 -28.57 12.87 -14.08
N GLU A 162 -28.80 11.63 -13.63
CA GLU A 162 -29.06 11.27 -12.24
C GLU A 162 -27.81 11.30 -11.34
N GLY A 163 -26.64 11.63 -11.91
CA GLY A 163 -25.44 11.82 -11.13
C GLY A 163 -24.43 10.65 -11.20
N LEU A 164 -24.70 9.57 -11.98
CA LEU A 164 -23.79 8.43 -12.09
C LEU A 164 -22.35 8.89 -12.33
N ASP A 165 -21.44 8.42 -11.46
CA ASP A 165 -19.99 8.61 -11.59
C ASP A 165 -19.24 7.38 -11.04
N LEU A 166 -18.82 6.50 -11.94
CA LEU A 166 -18.10 5.27 -11.60
C LEU A 166 -16.58 5.45 -11.45
N ARG A 167 -16.05 6.68 -11.62
CA ARG A 167 -14.61 6.92 -11.50
C ARG A 167 -14.03 6.56 -10.13
N PRO A 168 -14.68 6.95 -9.00
CA PRO A 168 -14.19 6.58 -7.66
C PRO A 168 -14.15 5.05 -7.48
N ARG A 169 -15.26 4.36 -7.79
CA ARG A 169 -15.37 2.90 -7.66
C ARG A 169 -14.34 2.17 -8.51
N ASN A 170 -14.20 2.54 -9.77
CA ASN A 170 -13.22 1.93 -10.68
C ASN A 170 -11.77 2.19 -10.25
N TRP A 171 -11.50 3.39 -9.71
CA TRP A 171 -10.20 3.69 -9.13
C TRP A 171 -9.94 2.82 -7.89
N ARG A 172 -10.90 2.65 -6.98
CA ARG A 172 -10.76 1.79 -5.80
C ARG A 172 -10.47 0.34 -6.19
N GLY A 173 -11.21 -0.22 -7.14
CA GLY A 173 -10.97 -1.58 -7.64
C GLY A 173 -9.56 -1.76 -8.22
N ARG A 174 -9.08 -0.78 -9.02
CA ARG A 174 -7.70 -0.78 -9.53
C ARG A 174 -6.69 -0.63 -8.40
N HIS A 175 -6.93 0.28 -7.46
CA HIS A 175 -6.05 0.56 -6.33
C HIS A 175 -5.92 -0.67 -5.42
N LEU A 176 -7.03 -1.34 -5.12
CA LEU A 176 -7.00 -2.62 -4.39
C LEU A 176 -6.11 -3.65 -5.09
N GLY A 177 -6.22 -3.79 -6.40
CA GLY A 177 -5.34 -4.67 -7.18
C GLY A 177 -3.85 -4.29 -7.05
N PHE A 178 -3.52 -3.01 -6.89
CA PHE A 178 -2.15 -2.56 -6.62
C PHE A 178 -1.69 -2.96 -5.23
N LEU A 179 -2.52 -2.73 -4.22
CA LEU A 179 -2.22 -3.07 -2.82
C LEU A 179 -2.06 -4.58 -2.63
N LEU A 180 -2.93 -5.38 -3.22
CA LEU A 180 -2.85 -6.84 -3.15
C LEU A 180 -1.56 -7.39 -3.81
N ARG A 181 -1.08 -6.78 -4.89
CA ARG A 181 0.23 -7.14 -5.47
C ARG A 181 1.39 -6.76 -4.55
N GLN A 182 1.30 -5.64 -3.83
CA GLN A 182 2.34 -5.23 -2.88
C GLN A 182 2.35 -6.07 -1.61
N ALA A 183 1.19 -6.51 -1.15
CA ALA A 183 1.04 -7.41 -0.02
C ALA A 183 1.68 -8.78 -0.27
N ALA A 184 1.90 -9.14 -1.54
CA ALA A 184 2.45 -10.43 -1.96
C ALA A 184 1.75 -11.60 -1.22
N ASP A 185 2.52 -12.38 -0.45
CA ASP A 185 2.03 -13.54 0.29
C ASP A 185 1.72 -13.26 1.77
N ASP A 186 1.89 -12.02 2.25
CA ASP A 186 1.54 -11.69 3.64
C ASP A 186 0.02 -11.58 3.80
N PRO A 187 -0.61 -12.48 4.57
CA PRO A 187 -2.06 -12.51 4.68
C PRO A 187 -2.65 -11.31 5.44
N TRP A 188 -1.89 -10.71 6.37
CA TRP A 188 -2.34 -9.53 7.09
C TRP A 188 -2.22 -8.26 6.24
N ASP A 189 -1.19 -8.15 5.40
CA ASP A 189 -1.07 -7.06 4.44
C ASP A 189 -2.23 -7.12 3.41
N ARG A 190 -2.62 -8.33 2.98
CA ARG A 190 -3.77 -8.53 2.09
C ARG A 190 -5.08 -8.11 2.75
N ALA A 191 -5.33 -8.53 4.00
CA ALA A 191 -6.50 -8.11 4.76
C ALA A 191 -6.52 -6.59 5.00
N ALA A 192 -5.35 -5.98 5.30
CA ALA A 192 -5.23 -4.54 5.49
C ALA A 192 -5.46 -3.75 4.18
N ALA A 193 -5.08 -4.31 3.03
CA ALA A 193 -5.37 -3.73 1.72
C ALA A 193 -6.88 -3.59 1.49
N VAL A 194 -7.65 -4.65 1.77
CA VAL A 194 -9.13 -4.62 1.67
C VAL A 194 -9.72 -3.66 2.69
N ALA A 195 -9.31 -3.77 3.97
CA ALA A 195 -9.78 -2.91 5.05
C ALA A 195 -9.52 -1.41 4.80
N SER A 196 -8.51 -1.06 3.98
CA SER A 196 -8.18 0.33 3.68
C SER A 196 -9.22 1.06 2.84
N LEU A 197 -10.12 0.34 2.18
CA LEU A 197 -11.20 0.88 1.35
C LEU A 197 -12.55 0.93 2.08
N LEU A 198 -12.62 0.39 3.28
CA LEU A 198 -13.81 0.42 4.14
C LEU A 198 -13.68 1.49 5.22
N ASP A 199 -14.79 2.02 5.63
CA ASP A 199 -14.89 2.87 6.80
C ASP A 199 -14.54 2.08 8.08
N ALA A 200 -14.17 2.80 9.13
CA ALA A 200 -13.73 2.18 10.39
C ALA A 200 -14.87 1.41 11.10
N ALA A 201 -16.14 1.83 10.95
CA ALA A 201 -17.28 1.15 11.50
C ALA A 201 -17.48 -0.20 10.79
N GLU A 202 -17.46 -0.22 9.46
CA GLU A 202 -17.56 -1.43 8.65
C GLU A 202 -16.45 -2.45 8.99
N VAL A 203 -15.21 -1.97 9.13
CA VAL A 203 -14.09 -2.83 9.56
C VAL A 203 -14.32 -3.39 10.95
N SER A 204 -14.89 -2.60 11.89
CA SER A 204 -15.12 -3.06 13.27
C SER A 204 -16.25 -4.09 13.38
N GLU A 205 -17.22 -4.06 12.49
CA GLU A 205 -18.28 -5.07 12.40
C GLU A 205 -17.75 -6.41 11.91
N VAL A 206 -16.88 -6.40 10.91
CA VAL A 206 -16.27 -7.63 10.35
C VAL A 206 -15.20 -8.20 11.26
N VAL A 207 -14.35 -7.34 11.85
CA VAL A 207 -13.20 -7.73 12.67
C VAL A 207 -13.42 -7.30 14.11
N THR A 208 -14.04 -8.16 14.90
CA THR A 208 -14.44 -7.86 16.30
C THR A 208 -13.27 -7.86 17.27
N ASP A 209 -12.18 -8.59 17.01
CA ASP A 209 -10.99 -8.65 17.87
C ASP A 209 -10.18 -7.33 17.76
N PRO A 210 -9.99 -6.58 18.88
CA PRO A 210 -9.25 -5.33 18.86
C PRO A 210 -7.75 -5.51 18.53
N HIS A 211 -7.15 -6.67 18.81
CA HIS A 211 -5.76 -6.96 18.49
C HIS A 211 -5.59 -7.14 16.97
N GLU A 212 -6.53 -7.82 16.33
CA GLU A 212 -6.56 -7.97 14.87
C GLU A 212 -6.78 -6.62 14.19
N ARG A 213 -7.73 -5.80 14.67
CA ARG A 213 -7.91 -4.43 14.15
C ARG A 213 -6.65 -3.58 14.30
N SER A 214 -5.95 -3.69 15.44
CA SER A 214 -4.68 -3.00 15.64
C SER A 214 -3.63 -3.47 14.63
N ARG A 215 -3.59 -4.77 14.32
CA ARG A 215 -2.69 -5.33 13.32
C ARG A 215 -3.03 -4.83 11.92
N LEU A 216 -4.30 -4.83 11.52
CA LEU A 216 -4.73 -4.25 10.24
C LEU A 216 -4.31 -2.79 10.09
N ARG A 217 -4.41 -1.98 11.15
CA ARG A 217 -3.97 -0.57 11.13
C ARG A 217 -2.47 -0.42 10.90
N ARG A 218 -1.64 -1.33 11.43
CA ARG A 218 -0.18 -1.32 11.21
C ARG A 218 0.21 -1.51 9.77
N PHE A 219 -0.53 -2.37 9.05
CA PHE A 219 -0.29 -2.70 7.67
C PHE A 219 -1.10 -1.84 6.70
N ARG A 220 -1.97 -0.95 7.23
CA ARG A 220 -2.77 -0.06 6.38
C ARG A 220 -1.83 0.76 5.49
N PRO A 221 -2.02 0.72 4.17
CA PRO A 221 -1.23 1.52 3.25
C PRO A 221 -1.29 2.99 3.64
N VAL A 222 -0.14 3.66 3.62
CA VAL A 222 -0.09 5.10 3.89
C VAL A 222 -0.82 5.79 2.75
N ALA A 223 -1.97 6.38 3.02
CA ALA A 223 -2.69 7.19 2.05
C ALA A 223 -1.76 8.31 1.55
N ALA A 224 -1.72 8.51 0.24
CA ALA A 224 -0.96 9.62 -0.33
C ALA A 224 -1.45 10.91 0.32
N ALA A 225 -0.55 11.62 1.00
CA ALA A 225 -0.91 12.81 1.76
C ALA A 225 -1.54 13.87 0.84
N HIS A 226 -2.82 14.13 1.04
CA HIS A 226 -3.58 15.19 0.34
C HIS A 226 -3.66 16.45 1.20
N GLY A 227 -2.52 16.91 1.72
CA GLY A 227 -2.43 18.06 2.62
C GLY A 227 -2.42 17.69 4.10
N SER A 228 -2.75 18.65 4.98
CA SER A 228 -2.93 18.37 6.42
C SER A 228 -4.08 17.37 6.64
N PRO A 229 -3.99 16.46 7.62
CA PRO A 229 -5.00 15.42 7.86
C PRO A 229 -6.44 15.93 7.96
N ASP A 230 -6.64 17.12 8.54
CA ASP A 230 -7.97 17.72 8.73
C ASP A 230 -8.35 18.70 7.61
N SER A 231 -7.58 18.78 6.54
CA SER A 231 -7.87 19.68 5.44
C SER A 231 -9.08 19.24 4.61
N PRO A 232 -9.86 20.16 4.03
CA PRO A 232 -10.95 19.80 3.13
C PRO A 232 -10.49 18.95 1.92
N ALA A 233 -9.23 19.06 1.54
CA ALA A 233 -8.66 18.23 0.48
C ALA A 233 -8.43 16.79 0.96
N ALA A 234 -8.05 16.61 2.23
CA ALA A 234 -7.91 15.28 2.83
C ALA A 234 -9.27 14.61 3.02
N GLN A 235 -10.29 15.35 3.46
CA GLN A 235 -11.67 14.86 3.59
C GLN A 235 -12.21 14.39 2.23
N LEU A 236 -12.08 15.21 1.18
CA LEU A 236 -12.50 14.83 -0.17
C LEU A 236 -11.72 13.61 -0.72
N ALA A 237 -10.46 13.49 -0.37
CA ALA A 237 -9.68 12.31 -0.74
C ALA A 237 -10.16 11.05 0.01
N GLU A 238 -10.51 11.17 1.29
CA GLU A 238 -11.08 10.08 2.09
C GLU A 238 -12.43 9.61 1.52
N GLU A 239 -13.31 10.53 1.12
CA GLU A 239 -14.59 10.21 0.44
C GLU A 239 -14.37 9.40 -0.86
N ILE A 240 -13.28 9.66 -1.60
CA ILE A 240 -12.96 8.90 -2.80
C ILE A 240 -12.38 7.53 -2.47
N VAL A 241 -11.55 7.45 -1.45
CA VAL A 241 -10.86 6.22 -1.04
C VAL A 241 -11.82 5.24 -0.39
N THR A 242 -12.78 5.73 0.39
CA THR A 242 -13.74 4.90 1.11
C THR A 242 -14.91 4.51 0.21
N ALA A 243 -15.29 3.23 0.21
CA ALA A 243 -16.45 2.75 -0.51
C ALA A 243 -17.73 3.38 0.06
N ALA A 244 -18.63 3.80 -0.84
CA ALA A 244 -19.90 4.44 -0.48
C ALA A 244 -21.12 3.67 -1.01
N ASP A 245 -20.96 2.89 -2.08
CA ASP A 245 -22.04 2.10 -2.67
C ASP A 245 -22.25 0.82 -1.86
N GLN A 246 -23.49 0.49 -1.48
CA GLN A 246 -23.79 -0.63 -0.59
C GLN A 246 -23.30 -1.97 -1.16
N ASP A 247 -23.47 -2.21 -2.45
CA ASP A 247 -23.01 -3.43 -3.10
C ASP A 247 -21.47 -3.57 -3.11
N GLU A 248 -20.74 -2.44 -3.20
CA GLU A 248 -19.28 -2.42 -3.08
C GLU A 248 -18.85 -2.68 -1.63
N ILE A 249 -19.54 -2.08 -0.66
CA ILE A 249 -19.29 -2.30 0.79
C ILE A 249 -19.51 -3.77 1.13
N ASP A 250 -20.64 -4.36 0.72
CA ASP A 250 -20.97 -5.77 0.99
C ASP A 250 -19.92 -6.72 0.41
N TRP A 251 -19.47 -6.44 -0.82
CA TRP A 251 -18.40 -7.21 -1.44
C TRP A 251 -17.06 -7.09 -0.67
N LEU A 252 -16.66 -5.86 -0.31
CA LEU A 252 -15.43 -5.62 0.46
C LEU A 252 -15.49 -6.25 1.86
N ARG A 253 -16.64 -6.23 2.53
CA ARG A 253 -16.84 -6.90 3.83
C ARG A 253 -16.64 -8.40 3.72
N SER A 254 -17.22 -9.02 2.70
CA SER A 254 -17.06 -10.46 2.44
C SER A 254 -15.59 -10.82 2.16
N ASP A 255 -14.91 -10.02 1.34
CA ASP A 255 -13.51 -10.23 0.99
C ASP A 255 -12.59 -10.02 2.20
N LEU A 256 -12.87 -9.00 3.04
CA LEU A 256 -12.17 -8.77 4.30
C LEU A 256 -12.32 -9.94 5.27
N ALA A 257 -13.54 -10.46 5.43
CA ALA A 257 -13.79 -11.60 6.30
C ALA A 257 -12.98 -12.84 5.86
N GLY A 258 -12.97 -13.13 4.57
CA GLY A 258 -12.17 -14.21 3.99
C GLY A 258 -10.66 -14.01 4.16
N ALA A 259 -10.17 -12.79 3.94
CA ALA A 259 -8.76 -12.45 4.08
C ALA A 259 -8.28 -12.55 5.54
N VAL A 260 -9.08 -12.07 6.50
CA VAL A 260 -8.79 -12.19 7.94
C VAL A 260 -8.78 -13.65 8.39
N GLU A 261 -9.75 -14.45 7.93
CA GLU A 261 -9.79 -15.87 8.23
C GLU A 261 -8.55 -16.62 7.69
N ALA A 262 -8.11 -16.28 6.49
CA ALA A 262 -6.84 -16.79 5.94
C ALA A 262 -5.64 -16.36 6.78
N ALA A 263 -5.61 -15.11 7.23
CA ALA A 263 -4.55 -14.57 8.07
C ALA A 263 -4.49 -15.26 9.45
N ARG A 264 -5.64 -15.54 10.07
CA ARG A 264 -5.73 -16.29 11.34
C ARG A 264 -5.14 -17.68 11.22
N ARG A 265 -5.42 -18.39 10.11
CA ARG A 265 -4.89 -19.74 9.89
C ARG A 265 -3.38 -19.78 9.68
N GLN A 266 -2.83 -18.78 8.99
CA GLN A 266 -1.41 -18.79 8.64
C GLN A 266 -0.53 -18.15 9.72
N CYS A 267 -0.96 -17.06 10.33
CA CYS A 267 -0.20 -16.28 11.29
C CYS A 267 -1.13 -15.56 12.27
N PRO A 268 -1.58 -16.21 13.36
CA PRO A 268 -2.45 -15.58 14.34
C PRO A 268 -1.89 -14.24 14.84
N ALA A 269 -2.78 -13.27 15.09
CA ALA A 269 -2.37 -11.98 15.62
C ALA A 269 -1.71 -12.16 17.00
N PRO A 270 -0.52 -11.56 17.25
CA PRO A 270 0.11 -11.65 18.56
C PRO A 270 -0.78 -11.00 19.61
N ARG A 271 -1.11 -11.75 20.63
CA ARG A 271 -1.81 -11.25 21.81
C ARG A 271 -0.78 -10.90 22.87
N PRO A 272 -0.97 -9.84 23.67
CA PRO A 272 -0.15 -9.60 24.84
C PRO A 272 -0.22 -10.85 25.74
N ALA A 273 0.94 -11.36 26.15
CA ALA A 273 0.96 -12.38 27.18
C ALA A 273 0.22 -11.81 28.39
N LEU A 274 -0.85 -12.47 28.83
CA LEU A 274 -1.43 -12.20 30.15
C LEU A 274 -0.27 -12.40 31.12
N HIS A 275 0.25 -11.31 31.69
CA HIS A 275 1.16 -11.44 32.83
C HIS A 275 0.41 -12.28 33.85
N ALA A 276 0.85 -13.51 34.06
CA ALA A 276 0.43 -14.28 35.22
C ALA A 276 0.74 -13.40 36.41
N VAL A 277 -0.30 -12.90 37.06
CA VAL A 277 -0.15 -12.25 38.35
C VAL A 277 0.58 -13.27 39.23
N PRO A 278 1.78 -12.97 39.76
CA PRO A 278 2.43 -13.91 40.66
C PRO A 278 1.47 -14.12 41.81
N VAL A 279 0.91 -15.31 41.92
CA VAL A 279 0.21 -15.75 43.12
C VAL A 279 1.26 -15.69 44.21
N GLN A 280 1.20 -14.65 45.02
CA GLN A 280 1.94 -14.61 46.27
C GLN A 280 1.37 -15.71 47.14
N SER A 281 2.02 -16.85 47.09
CA SER A 281 1.84 -17.90 48.11
C SER A 281 2.33 -17.33 49.43
N GLY A 282 1.39 -16.80 50.20
CA GLY A 282 1.62 -16.44 51.58
C GLY A 282 1.99 -17.72 52.36
N CYS A 283 3.28 -17.94 52.50
CA CYS A 283 3.79 -18.76 53.63
C CYS A 283 4.11 -17.76 54.74
N GLU A 284 3.15 -17.56 55.64
CA GLU A 284 3.41 -17.07 56.98
C GLU A 284 4.32 -18.07 57.68
N ALA A 285 5.58 -17.72 57.85
CA ALA A 285 6.46 -18.33 58.79
C ALA A 285 6.61 -17.35 59.98
N GLU A 286 5.84 -17.59 61.04
CA GLU A 286 6.09 -17.03 62.34
C GLU A 286 7.55 -17.21 62.77
N ARG A 287 8.21 -16.11 63.14
CA ARG A 287 9.44 -16.14 63.94
C ARG A 287 9.27 -15.25 65.15
N PRO A 288 9.62 -15.77 66.36
CA PRO A 288 9.39 -15.08 67.60
C PRO A 288 10.39 -13.95 67.89
N GLY A 289 9.96 -13.01 68.66
CA GLY A 289 10.59 -11.75 68.98
C GLY A 289 11.97 -11.82 69.61
N ARG A 290 12.72 -10.77 69.46
CA ARG A 290 13.68 -10.25 70.42
C ARG A 290 13.65 -8.73 70.48
N LEU A 291 13.37 -8.24 71.66
CA LEU A 291 13.50 -6.88 72.14
C LEU A 291 14.96 -6.42 72.16
N SER A 292 15.17 -5.16 72.02
CA SER A 292 16.19 -4.23 72.54
C SER A 292 16.84 -3.47 71.35
N GLY A 293 17.00 -2.21 71.41
CA GLY A 293 17.07 -1.18 72.44
C GLY A 293 17.30 0.18 71.78
N LEU A 294 16.77 1.10 72.44
CA LEU A 294 16.94 2.53 72.52
C LEU A 294 18.26 3.20 72.01
N PHE A 295 18.08 4.52 71.85
CA PHE A 295 19.06 5.61 71.63
C PHE A 295 19.41 5.88 70.15
N GLY A 296 19.31 7.10 69.62
CA GLY A 296 19.11 8.40 70.23
C GLY A 296 19.63 9.50 69.30
N ARG A 297 18.88 10.59 69.29
CA ARG A 297 19.36 11.97 69.01
C ARG A 297 19.94 12.31 67.65
N LEU A 298 19.27 13.24 66.97
CA LEU A 298 19.31 14.71 67.10
C LEU A 298 20.36 15.41 66.20
N TRP A 299 19.88 16.49 65.62
CA TRP A 299 20.58 17.63 65.02
C TRP A 299 20.83 17.47 63.53
N GLY A 300 20.50 18.39 62.67
CA GLY A 300 20.13 19.82 62.74
C GLY A 300 20.44 20.41 61.38
N ARG A 301 19.52 21.11 60.84
CA ARG A 301 19.53 22.52 60.44
C ARG A 301 20.60 23.03 59.47
N ASP A 302 20.07 23.73 58.48
CA ASP A 302 20.57 24.90 57.74
C ASP A 302 21.53 24.65 56.57
N SER A 303 21.11 24.96 55.36
CA SER A 303 21.02 26.25 54.68
C SER A 303 20.43 26.05 53.30
#